data_ebb400f761d7c8173e68163e3930ece6
#
_entry.id   ebb400f761d7c8173e68163e3930ece6
#
_cell.length_a   1.000
_cell.length_b   1.000
_cell.length_c   1.000
_cell.angle_alpha   90.00
_cell.angle_beta   90.00
_cell.angle_gamma   90.00
#
_symmetry.space_group_name_H-M   'P 1'
#
loop_
_entity.id
_entity.type
_entity.pdbx_description
1 polymer ?
#
loop_
_entity_poly.entity_id
_entity_poly.type
_entity_poly.pdbx_seq_one_letter_code
_entity_poly.pdbx_strand_id
1 'polypeptide(L)'
;ILGPEDPELAELIVNTMDKFAQHLVDNSYNMVDGSGQPTTWAKFSRTYFHNGQVLGGAPLNALVLLTVFKVAAHVTGYQKWEDEYRMAAFDEQYQYAEIMTQELERYQLSILEYVNDITPILGRILRHAVGTKLFDMAYKLILNHSDEEMAMLGFYTLFQLEDDEELLKYYREALDDWWFSMQNSEKISVAILAAVR
;
A
#
# COMPACT_ATOMS: atom_id res chain seq x y z
N ILE A 1 -10.39 -15.99 -9.60
CA ILE A 1 -11.32 -16.69 -8.71
C ILE A 1 -11.19 -18.16 -9.05
N LEU A 2 -10.54 -18.88 -8.14
CA LEU A 2 -10.43 -20.33 -8.25
C LEU A 2 -11.84 -20.90 -7.97
N GLY A 3 -12.43 -21.54 -8.95
CA GLY A 3 -13.75 -22.16 -8.84
C GLY A 3 -13.72 -23.37 -7.89
N PRO A 4 -14.87 -24.00 -7.63
CA PRO A 4 -14.98 -25.14 -6.71
C PRO A 4 -14.29 -26.42 -7.20
N GLU A 5 -13.40 -26.34 -8.19
CA GLU A 5 -12.75 -27.47 -8.85
C GLU A 5 -11.64 -28.11 -8.01
N ASP A 6 -11.10 -27.38 -6.99
CA ASP A 6 -10.09 -27.90 -6.06
C ASP A 6 -10.42 -27.50 -4.62
N PRO A 7 -11.18 -28.29 -3.88
CA PRO A 7 -11.57 -27.99 -2.51
C PRO A 7 -10.39 -27.96 -1.53
N GLU A 8 -9.32 -28.72 -1.76
CA GLU A 8 -8.13 -28.70 -0.88
C GLU A 8 -7.38 -27.39 -1.03
N LEU A 9 -7.23 -26.90 -2.26
CA LEU A 9 -6.62 -25.59 -2.53
C LEU A 9 -7.48 -24.44 -1.96
N ALA A 10 -8.80 -24.53 -2.10
CA ALA A 10 -9.72 -23.54 -1.54
C ALA A 10 -9.59 -23.46 -0.02
N GLU A 11 -9.57 -24.60 0.68
CA GLU A 11 -9.37 -24.66 2.12
C GLU A 11 -7.99 -24.10 2.53
N LEU A 12 -6.94 -24.43 1.81
CA LEU A 12 -5.59 -23.91 2.05
C LEU A 12 -5.56 -22.37 1.94
N ILE A 13 -6.20 -21.81 0.93
CA ILE A 13 -6.28 -20.35 0.71
C ILE A 13 -7.02 -19.68 1.87
N VAL A 14 -8.20 -20.20 2.25
CA VAL A 14 -8.99 -19.68 3.38
C VAL A 14 -8.17 -19.71 4.67
N ASN A 15 -7.57 -20.84 5.01
CA ASN A 15 -6.77 -20.98 6.22
C ASN A 15 -5.54 -20.07 6.22
N THR A 16 -4.90 -19.88 5.06
CA THR A 16 -3.72 -19.01 4.93
C THR A 16 -4.10 -17.55 5.13
N MET A 17 -5.18 -17.09 4.49
CA MET A 17 -5.63 -15.71 4.60
C MET A 17 -6.15 -15.38 6.00
N ASP A 18 -6.90 -16.29 6.63
CA ASP A 18 -7.35 -16.10 8.02
C ASP A 18 -6.18 -15.96 8.99
N LYS A 19 -5.18 -16.85 8.89
CA LYS A 19 -3.97 -16.79 9.72
C LYS A 19 -3.12 -15.55 9.46
N PHE A 20 -3.02 -15.14 8.22
CA PHE A 20 -2.24 -13.96 7.84
C PHE A 20 -2.88 -12.67 8.38
N ALA A 21 -4.18 -12.51 8.17
CA ALA A 21 -4.91 -11.37 8.72
C ALA A 21 -4.87 -11.37 10.26
N GLN A 22 -5.05 -12.54 10.90
CA GLN A 22 -4.95 -12.66 12.36
C GLN A 22 -3.56 -12.30 12.88
N HIS A 23 -2.50 -12.73 12.18
CA HIS A 23 -1.12 -12.36 12.53
C HIS A 23 -0.92 -10.83 12.55
N LEU A 24 -1.48 -10.11 11.59
CA LEU A 24 -1.39 -8.64 11.55
C LEU A 24 -2.12 -8.02 12.75
N VAL A 25 -3.33 -8.47 13.07
CA VAL A 25 -4.08 -7.98 14.22
C VAL A 25 -3.36 -8.26 15.53
N ASP A 26 -2.89 -9.49 15.74
CA ASP A 26 -2.19 -9.90 16.96
C ASP A 26 -0.88 -9.12 17.20
N ASN A 27 -0.27 -8.60 16.13
CA ASN A 27 0.97 -7.83 16.18
C ASN A 27 0.76 -6.32 15.92
N SER A 28 -0.45 -5.79 16.17
CA SER A 28 -0.77 -4.36 16.00
C SER A 28 -0.41 -3.84 14.61
N TYR A 29 -0.76 -4.61 13.60
CA TYR A 29 -0.50 -4.37 12.18
C TYR A 29 0.98 -4.30 11.78
N ASN A 30 1.84 -5.00 12.51
CA ASN A 30 3.22 -5.19 12.10
C ASN A 30 3.41 -6.60 11.54
N MET A 31 4.10 -6.70 10.43
CA MET A 31 4.65 -7.99 10.02
C MET A 31 5.79 -8.36 10.96
N VAL A 32 5.67 -9.51 11.59
CA VAL A 32 6.66 -10.04 12.52
C VAL A 32 7.26 -11.31 11.92
N ASP A 33 8.57 -11.41 11.92
CA ASP A 33 9.29 -12.57 11.39
C ASP A 33 9.31 -13.76 12.37
N GLY A 34 9.88 -14.88 11.94
CA GLY A 34 9.98 -16.09 12.77
C GLY A 34 10.81 -15.95 14.03
N SER A 35 11.55 -14.84 14.20
CA SER A 35 12.28 -14.51 15.43
C SER A 35 11.46 -13.63 16.40
N GLY A 36 10.25 -13.24 16.01
CA GLY A 36 9.39 -12.34 16.78
C GLY A 36 9.75 -10.86 16.63
N GLN A 37 10.54 -10.49 15.61
CA GLN A 37 10.91 -9.10 15.37
C GLN A 37 10.11 -8.51 14.21
N PRO A 38 9.67 -7.24 14.31
CA PRO A 38 9.06 -6.55 13.20
C PRO A 38 9.99 -6.50 11.98
N THR A 39 9.44 -6.76 10.80
CA THR A 39 10.20 -6.66 9.54
C THR A 39 10.60 -5.21 9.25
N THR A 40 11.60 -5.00 8.42
CA THR A 40 12.07 -3.67 8.03
C THR A 40 11.14 -2.97 7.03
N TRP A 41 10.33 -3.74 6.32
CA TRP A 41 9.28 -3.29 5.40
C TRP A 41 7.93 -3.84 5.88
N ALA A 42 6.84 -3.57 5.21
CA ALA A 42 5.50 -3.99 5.62
C ALA A 42 5.13 -3.53 7.05
N LYS A 43 5.37 -2.26 7.32
CA LYS A 43 5.02 -1.60 8.57
C LYS A 43 3.68 -0.92 8.41
N PHE A 44 2.66 -1.55 8.94
CA PHE A 44 1.28 -1.07 8.81
C PHE A 44 0.71 -0.49 10.09
N SER A 45 1.50 -0.45 11.19
CA SER A 45 1.00 0.00 12.47
C SER A 45 0.70 1.50 12.49
N ARG A 46 -0.33 1.87 13.26
CA ARG A 46 -0.67 3.26 13.53
C ARG A 46 0.54 4.09 13.98
N THR A 47 1.33 3.55 14.90
CA THR A 47 2.52 4.22 15.42
C THR A 47 3.50 4.59 14.31
N TYR A 48 3.62 3.71 13.32
CA TYR A 48 4.46 3.98 12.15
C TYR A 48 3.92 5.14 11.32
N PHE A 49 2.62 5.17 11.03
CA PHE A 49 2.02 6.20 10.18
C PHE A 49 1.93 7.58 10.85
N HIS A 50 1.73 7.65 12.17
CA HIS A 50 1.50 8.90 12.87
C HIS A 50 2.74 9.54 13.52
N ASN A 51 3.85 8.82 13.63
CA ASN A 51 5.06 9.36 14.29
C ASN A 51 5.99 10.18 13.39
N GLY A 52 5.58 10.53 12.18
CA GLY A 52 6.39 11.33 11.26
C GLY A 52 7.69 10.66 10.79
N GLN A 53 7.95 9.43 11.20
CA GLN A 53 9.12 8.64 10.79
C GLN A 53 8.87 7.87 9.49
N VAL A 54 7.81 8.21 8.77
CA VAL A 54 7.42 7.52 7.56
C VAL A 54 8.29 7.99 6.41
N LEU A 55 9.27 7.19 6.08
CA LEU A 55 10.03 7.31 4.85
C LEU A 55 9.14 6.89 3.66
N GLY A 56 8.24 7.77 3.26
CA GLY A 56 7.57 7.70 1.98
C GLY A 56 6.65 6.51 1.65
N GLY A 57 6.53 5.53 2.52
CA GLY A 57 5.75 4.32 2.23
C GLY A 57 4.34 4.29 2.82
N ALA A 58 3.86 5.36 3.48
CA ALA A 58 2.57 5.32 4.16
C ALA A 58 1.38 5.06 3.22
N PRO A 59 1.22 5.76 2.09
CA PRO A 59 0.12 5.51 1.19
C PRO A 59 0.09 4.08 0.65
N LEU A 60 1.26 3.56 0.23
CA LEU A 60 1.37 2.19 -0.25
C LEU A 60 1.07 1.18 0.86
N ASN A 61 1.64 1.37 2.04
CA ASN A 61 1.43 0.46 3.16
C ASN A 61 -0.04 0.47 3.63
N ALA A 62 -0.70 1.62 3.64
CA ALA A 62 -2.13 1.72 3.93
C ALA A 62 -2.96 0.95 2.88
N LEU A 63 -2.68 1.15 1.60
CA LEU A 63 -3.32 0.43 0.50
C LEU A 63 -3.13 -1.09 0.64
N VAL A 64 -1.90 -1.55 0.92
CA VAL A 64 -1.61 -2.98 1.08
C VAL A 64 -2.36 -3.57 2.26
N LEU A 65 -2.40 -2.90 3.41
CA LEU A 65 -3.14 -3.40 4.58
C LEU A 65 -4.64 -3.52 4.30
N LEU A 66 -5.25 -2.47 3.73
CA LEU A 66 -6.66 -2.51 3.37
C LEU A 66 -6.95 -3.63 2.35
N THR A 67 -6.07 -3.82 1.38
CA THR A 67 -6.17 -4.94 0.42
C THR A 67 -6.14 -6.29 1.13
N VAL A 68 -5.23 -6.49 2.09
CA VAL A 68 -5.14 -7.75 2.84
C VAL A 68 -6.42 -8.06 3.58
N PHE A 69 -6.99 -7.11 4.33
CA PHE A 69 -8.23 -7.34 5.07
C PHE A 69 -9.43 -7.53 4.16
N LYS A 70 -9.55 -6.76 3.08
CA LYS A 70 -10.64 -6.94 2.10
C LYS A 70 -10.58 -8.31 1.41
N VAL A 71 -9.39 -8.76 1.02
CA VAL A 71 -9.18 -10.10 0.46
C VAL A 71 -9.48 -11.17 1.51
N ALA A 72 -9.04 -10.99 2.76
CA ALA A 72 -9.35 -11.93 3.83
C ALA A 72 -10.86 -12.06 4.05
N ALA A 73 -11.60 -10.94 4.11
CA ALA A 73 -13.05 -10.93 4.20
C ALA A 73 -13.71 -11.68 3.04
N HIS A 74 -13.30 -11.37 1.81
CA HIS A 74 -13.85 -11.99 0.61
C HIS A 74 -13.58 -13.50 0.53
N VAL A 75 -12.34 -13.91 0.81
CA VAL A 75 -11.90 -15.31 0.66
C VAL A 75 -12.47 -16.20 1.76
N THR A 76 -12.49 -15.70 3.01
CA THR A 76 -12.94 -16.49 4.16
C THR A 76 -14.45 -16.42 4.38
N GLY A 77 -15.09 -15.33 3.94
CA GLY A 77 -16.47 -15.02 4.29
C GLY A 77 -16.67 -14.67 5.77
N TYR A 78 -15.61 -14.41 6.53
CA TYR A 78 -15.70 -14.10 7.95
C TYR A 78 -15.94 -12.60 8.17
N GLN A 79 -17.06 -12.27 8.79
CA GLN A 79 -17.45 -10.89 9.09
C GLN A 79 -16.38 -10.12 9.88
N LYS A 80 -15.63 -10.78 10.76
CA LYS A 80 -14.54 -10.16 11.52
C LYS A 80 -13.52 -9.43 10.65
N TRP A 81 -13.26 -9.92 9.42
CA TRP A 81 -12.31 -9.28 8.51
C TRP A 81 -12.88 -8.07 7.77
N GLU A 82 -14.19 -8.09 7.49
CA GLU A 82 -14.87 -6.90 6.98
C GLU A 82 -14.94 -5.81 8.05
N ASP A 83 -15.21 -6.18 9.32
CA ASP A 83 -15.20 -5.24 10.44
C ASP A 83 -13.81 -4.64 10.66
N GLU A 84 -12.77 -5.46 10.61
CA GLU A 84 -11.36 -5.03 10.73
C GLU A 84 -10.94 -4.10 9.59
N TYR A 85 -11.34 -4.43 8.36
CA TYR A 85 -11.12 -3.61 7.18
C TYR A 85 -11.75 -2.22 7.33
N ARG A 86 -13.03 -2.15 7.73
CA ARG A 86 -13.73 -0.88 7.95
C ARG A 86 -13.15 -0.08 9.10
N MET A 87 -12.76 -0.75 10.17
CA MET A 87 -12.08 -0.12 11.29
C MET A 87 -10.74 0.49 10.84
N ALA A 88 -9.92 -0.25 10.12
CA ALA A 88 -8.66 0.26 9.60
C ALA A 88 -8.86 1.45 8.64
N ALA A 89 -9.90 1.42 7.81
CA ALA A 89 -10.18 2.47 6.85
C ALA A 89 -10.61 3.79 7.49
N PHE A 90 -11.52 3.75 8.45
CA PHE A 90 -12.28 4.93 8.91
C PHE A 90 -12.10 5.31 10.38
N ASP A 91 -11.68 4.39 11.26
CA ASP A 91 -11.55 4.72 12.68
C ASP A 91 -10.57 5.90 12.87
N GLU A 92 -10.93 6.85 13.74
CA GLU A 92 -10.14 8.07 14.02
C GLU A 92 -8.68 7.77 14.41
N GLN A 93 -8.43 6.57 14.88
CA GLN A 93 -7.08 6.13 15.23
C GLN A 93 -6.26 5.63 14.05
N TYR A 94 -6.90 5.18 12.96
CA TYR A 94 -6.23 4.54 11.83
C TYR A 94 -6.29 5.39 10.57
N GLN A 95 -7.48 5.74 10.10
CA GLN A 95 -7.70 6.63 8.95
C GLN A 95 -6.92 6.21 7.67
N TYR A 96 -6.80 4.91 7.43
CA TYR A 96 -5.96 4.42 6.35
C TYR A 96 -6.51 4.77 4.96
N ALA A 97 -7.82 4.95 4.82
CA ALA A 97 -8.41 5.46 3.58
C ALA A 97 -7.89 6.88 3.27
N GLU A 98 -7.82 7.77 4.28
CA GLU A 98 -7.27 9.11 4.12
C GLU A 98 -5.74 9.10 3.91
N ILE A 99 -5.02 8.20 4.60
CA ILE A 99 -3.56 8.09 4.43
C ILE A 99 -3.20 7.73 2.99
N MET A 100 -3.99 6.90 2.31
CA MET A 100 -3.74 6.54 0.92
C MET A 100 -3.81 7.74 -0.05
N THR A 101 -4.61 8.77 0.26
CA THR A 101 -4.76 9.98 -0.56
C THR A 101 -3.69 11.05 -0.25
N GLN A 102 -2.75 10.78 0.65
CA GLN A 102 -1.68 11.73 0.95
C GLN A 102 -0.77 11.91 -0.26
N GLU A 103 -0.59 13.16 -0.65
CA GLU A 103 0.14 13.53 -1.86
C GLU A 103 1.53 12.90 -1.97
N LEU A 104 1.85 12.42 -3.15
CA LEU A 104 3.18 11.92 -3.52
C LEU A 104 4.32 12.94 -3.27
N GLU A 105 4.02 14.23 -3.16
CA GLU A 105 5.01 15.24 -2.76
C GLU A 105 5.60 14.97 -1.37
N ARG A 106 4.79 14.50 -0.42
CA ARG A 106 5.30 14.08 0.91
C ARG A 106 6.17 12.83 0.78
N TYR A 107 5.83 11.94 -0.14
CA TYR A 107 6.63 10.77 -0.46
C TYR A 107 8.00 11.17 -1.04
N GLN A 108 8.02 12.13 -1.98
CA GLN A 108 9.25 12.66 -2.56
C GLN A 108 10.14 13.34 -1.53
N LEU A 109 9.57 14.12 -0.63
CA LEU A 109 10.32 14.80 0.44
C LEU A 109 10.92 13.79 1.43
N SER A 110 10.22 12.74 1.78
CA SER A 110 10.73 11.72 2.71
C SER A 110 11.83 10.84 2.11
N ILE A 111 11.78 10.57 0.80
CA ILE A 111 12.90 9.94 0.08
C ILE A 111 14.14 10.86 0.11
N LEU A 112 13.94 12.17 -0.07
CA LEU A 112 15.03 13.14 0.02
C LEU A 112 15.66 13.19 1.41
N GLU A 113 14.87 13.10 2.46
CA GLU A 113 15.33 13.00 3.83
C GLU A 113 16.14 11.71 4.05
N TYR A 114 15.63 10.59 3.60
CA TYR A 114 16.32 9.29 3.69
C TYR A 114 17.66 9.28 2.93
N VAL A 115 17.69 9.80 1.70
CA VAL A 115 18.94 9.91 0.92
C VAL A 115 19.91 10.87 1.59
N ASN A 116 19.41 11.94 2.25
CA ASN A 116 20.26 12.87 2.99
C ASN A 116 20.88 12.23 4.24
N ASP A 117 20.16 11.32 4.89
CA ASP A 117 20.66 10.59 6.07
C ASP A 117 21.72 9.55 5.69
N ILE A 118 21.55 8.86 4.55
CA ILE A 118 22.53 7.88 4.05
C ILE A 118 23.74 8.56 3.41
N THR A 119 23.51 9.60 2.62
CA THR A 119 24.56 10.33 1.88
C THR A 119 24.28 11.83 1.85
N PRO A 120 24.76 12.60 2.84
CA PRO A 120 24.47 14.04 2.96
C PRO A 120 24.86 14.87 1.71
N ILE A 121 25.82 14.41 0.92
CA ILE A 121 26.21 15.07 -0.32
C ILE A 121 25.15 14.87 -1.40
N LEU A 122 24.67 13.63 -1.57
CA LEU A 122 23.64 13.29 -2.55
C LEU A 122 22.31 13.95 -2.19
N GLY A 123 21.93 13.97 -0.91
CA GLY A 123 20.72 14.64 -0.42
C GLY A 123 20.74 16.16 -0.67
N ARG A 124 21.92 16.82 -0.61
CA ARG A 124 22.08 18.23 -1.00
C ARG A 124 21.91 18.46 -2.50
N ILE A 125 22.49 17.59 -3.31
CA ILE A 125 22.37 17.66 -4.77
C ILE A 125 20.92 17.46 -5.19
N LEU A 126 20.24 16.48 -4.64
CA LEU A 126 18.84 16.17 -4.95
C LEU A 126 17.90 17.31 -4.49
N ARG A 127 18.11 17.93 -3.33
CA ARG A 127 17.33 19.09 -2.90
C ARG A 127 17.45 20.31 -3.83
N HIS A 128 18.62 20.53 -4.42
CA HIS A 128 18.79 21.60 -5.41
C HIS A 128 18.18 21.23 -6.77
N ALA A 129 17.94 19.95 -7.01
CA ALA A 129 17.37 19.41 -8.25
C ALA A 129 15.84 19.25 -8.19
N VAL A 130 15.21 19.45 -7.02
CA VAL A 130 13.74 19.37 -6.86
C VAL A 130 13.05 20.30 -7.85
N GLY A 131 12.13 19.74 -8.65
CA GLY A 131 11.45 20.49 -9.73
C GLY A 131 12.24 20.58 -11.03
N THR A 132 13.38 19.89 -11.16
CA THR A 132 14.17 19.82 -12.40
C THR A 132 14.06 18.43 -13.03
N LYS A 133 14.30 18.34 -14.34
CA LYS A 133 14.39 17.05 -15.06
C LYS A 133 15.43 16.09 -14.44
N LEU A 134 16.42 16.62 -13.76
CA LEU A 134 17.45 15.84 -13.08
C LEU A 134 16.88 15.13 -11.84
N PHE A 135 15.97 15.82 -11.11
CA PHE A 135 15.26 15.20 -9.99
C PHE A 135 14.33 14.07 -10.46
N ASP A 136 13.56 14.29 -11.52
CA ASP A 136 12.69 13.27 -12.10
C ASP A 136 13.48 12.05 -12.56
N MET A 137 14.67 12.26 -13.10
CA MET A 137 15.55 11.18 -13.53
C MET A 137 16.16 10.43 -12.33
N ALA A 138 16.62 11.13 -11.30
CA ALA A 138 17.14 10.53 -10.07
C ALA A 138 16.02 9.82 -9.30
N TYR A 139 14.83 10.38 -9.26
CA TYR A 139 13.64 9.79 -8.67
C TYR A 139 13.26 8.46 -9.37
N LYS A 140 13.24 8.43 -10.70
CA LYS A 140 13.01 7.19 -11.48
C LYS A 140 14.07 6.11 -11.26
N LEU A 141 15.30 6.49 -10.88
CA LEU A 141 16.38 5.55 -10.55
C LEU A 141 16.28 5.01 -9.11
N ILE A 142 15.66 5.75 -8.22
CA ILE A 142 15.51 5.40 -6.79
C ILE A 142 14.18 4.67 -6.54
N LEU A 143 13.15 4.93 -7.36
CA LEU A 143 11.86 4.25 -7.25
C LEU A 143 12.03 2.76 -7.48
N ASN A 144 11.63 2.02 -6.47
CA ASN A 144 11.50 0.58 -6.57
C ASN A 144 10.27 0.26 -7.42
N HIS A 145 10.48 -0.20 -8.64
CA HIS A 145 9.39 -0.55 -9.55
C HIS A 145 8.41 -1.60 -8.98
N SER A 146 8.80 -2.34 -7.95
CA SER A 146 7.91 -3.27 -7.24
C SER A 146 6.79 -2.55 -6.49
N ASP A 147 7.03 -1.33 -6.02
CA ASP A 147 6.05 -0.55 -5.26
C ASP A 147 4.89 -0.10 -6.16
N GLU A 148 5.21 0.30 -7.40
CA GLU A 148 4.20 0.63 -8.40
C GLU A 148 3.34 -0.58 -8.77
N GLU A 149 3.96 -1.75 -8.94
CA GLU A 149 3.23 -2.99 -9.25
C GLU A 149 2.36 -3.44 -8.08
N MET A 150 2.87 -3.31 -6.85
CA MET A 150 2.12 -3.62 -5.64
C MET A 150 0.91 -2.68 -5.47
N ALA A 151 1.09 -1.37 -5.73
CA ALA A 151 0.01 -0.41 -5.71
C ALA A 151 -1.07 -0.75 -6.75
N MET A 152 -0.66 -1.09 -7.99
CA MET A 152 -1.60 -1.46 -9.05
C MET A 152 -2.42 -2.71 -8.70
N LEU A 153 -1.77 -3.74 -8.17
CA LEU A 153 -2.46 -4.95 -7.72
C LEU A 153 -3.42 -4.66 -6.57
N GLY A 154 -3.03 -3.80 -5.63
CA GLY A 154 -3.88 -3.37 -4.53
C GLY A 154 -5.13 -2.65 -5.03
N PHE A 155 -4.98 -1.61 -5.85
CA PHE A 155 -6.11 -0.87 -6.42
C PHE A 155 -7.02 -1.76 -7.26
N TYR A 156 -6.45 -2.58 -8.17
CA TYR A 156 -7.24 -3.52 -8.96
C TYR A 156 -8.10 -4.42 -8.07
N THR A 157 -7.50 -4.98 -7.04
CA THR A 157 -8.19 -5.87 -6.11
C THR A 157 -9.31 -5.15 -5.36
N LEU A 158 -9.04 -3.96 -4.81
CA LEU A 158 -10.05 -3.19 -4.09
C LEU A 158 -11.20 -2.77 -5.00
N PHE A 159 -10.95 -2.31 -6.23
CA PHE A 159 -12.02 -1.98 -7.19
C PHE A 159 -12.87 -3.19 -7.61
N GLN A 160 -12.35 -4.41 -7.51
CA GLN A 160 -13.12 -5.63 -7.79
C GLN A 160 -13.96 -6.12 -6.60
N LEU A 161 -13.57 -5.79 -5.38
CA LEU A 161 -14.15 -6.35 -4.17
C LEU A 161 -14.96 -5.34 -3.35
N GLU A 162 -14.82 -4.04 -3.62
CA GLU A 162 -15.47 -2.98 -2.87
C GLU A 162 -16.73 -2.50 -3.59
N ASP A 163 -17.80 -2.29 -2.82
CA ASP A 163 -19.07 -1.73 -3.28
C ASP A 163 -19.50 -0.48 -2.47
N ASP A 164 -18.74 -0.09 -1.44
CA ASP A 164 -18.97 1.12 -0.67
C ASP A 164 -18.46 2.34 -1.45
N GLU A 165 -19.39 3.22 -1.85
CA GLU A 165 -19.07 4.40 -2.68
C GLU A 165 -18.18 5.41 -1.94
N GLU A 166 -18.19 5.46 -0.62
CA GLU A 166 -17.31 6.33 0.14
C GLU A 166 -15.85 5.84 0.05
N LEU A 167 -15.61 4.55 0.24
CA LEU A 167 -14.29 3.94 0.06
C LEU A 167 -13.82 4.01 -1.39
N LEU A 168 -14.69 3.72 -2.35
CA LEU A 168 -14.37 3.83 -3.77
C LEU A 168 -13.95 5.25 -4.16
N LYS A 169 -14.48 6.29 -3.50
CA LYS A 169 -14.05 7.67 -3.73
C LYS A 169 -12.59 7.86 -3.28
N TYR A 170 -12.23 7.42 -2.08
CA TYR A 170 -10.83 7.46 -1.61
C TYR A 170 -9.88 6.69 -2.55
N TYR A 171 -10.31 5.52 -3.02
CA TYR A 171 -9.49 4.71 -3.94
C TYR A 171 -9.27 5.37 -5.29
N ARG A 172 -10.31 6.03 -5.85
CA ARG A 172 -10.16 6.80 -7.10
C ARG A 172 -9.23 7.98 -6.92
N GLU A 173 -9.37 8.73 -5.83
CA GLU A 173 -8.52 9.88 -5.51
C GLU A 173 -7.05 9.45 -5.35
N ALA A 174 -6.79 8.42 -4.55
CA ALA A 174 -5.45 7.87 -4.38
C ALA A 174 -4.87 7.33 -5.69
N LEU A 175 -5.70 6.65 -6.51
CA LEU A 175 -5.26 6.14 -7.81
C LEU A 175 -4.91 7.26 -8.78
N ASP A 176 -5.63 8.39 -8.77
CA ASP A 176 -5.35 9.52 -9.64
C ASP A 176 -3.96 10.10 -9.36
N ASP A 177 -3.56 10.19 -8.10
CA ASP A 177 -2.22 10.63 -7.70
C ASP A 177 -1.14 9.63 -8.15
N TRP A 178 -1.36 8.35 -7.91
CA TRP A 178 -0.46 7.30 -8.38
C TRP A 178 -0.40 7.23 -9.91
N TRP A 179 -1.54 7.39 -10.58
CA TRP A 179 -1.63 7.38 -12.05
C TRP A 179 -0.79 8.48 -12.67
N PHE A 180 -0.82 9.68 -12.11
CA PHE A 180 -0.02 10.79 -12.63
C PHE A 180 1.48 10.47 -12.65
N SER A 181 1.96 9.75 -11.65
CA SER A 181 3.37 9.32 -11.58
C SER A 181 3.70 8.18 -12.56
N MET A 182 2.73 7.32 -12.86
CA MET A 182 2.93 6.06 -13.59
C MET A 182 2.47 6.07 -15.05
N GLN A 183 1.73 7.09 -15.49
CA GLN A 183 1.15 7.15 -16.85
C GLN A 183 2.17 6.98 -17.98
N ASN A 184 3.45 7.23 -17.70
CA ASN A 184 4.55 7.04 -18.65
C ASN A 184 5.25 5.69 -18.47
N SER A 185 4.74 4.81 -17.62
CA SER A 185 5.30 3.47 -17.43
C SER A 185 4.80 2.53 -18.55
N GLU A 186 5.72 1.84 -19.19
CA GLU A 186 5.40 0.84 -20.23
C GLU A 186 4.95 -0.52 -19.64
N LYS A 187 4.53 -0.56 -18.38
CA LYS A 187 4.17 -1.80 -17.68
C LYS A 187 2.77 -2.27 -18.00
N ILE A 188 2.61 -3.57 -18.14
CA ILE A 188 1.32 -4.23 -18.42
C ILE A 188 0.33 -3.99 -17.26
N SER A 189 0.77 -3.99 -16.00
CA SER A 189 -0.06 -3.72 -14.83
C SER A 189 -0.75 -2.35 -14.90
N VAL A 190 -0.03 -1.33 -15.37
CA VAL A 190 -0.57 0.02 -15.58
C VAL A 190 -1.61 0.02 -16.70
N ALA A 191 -1.37 -0.71 -17.78
CA ALA A 191 -2.34 -0.82 -18.90
C ALA A 191 -3.64 -1.52 -18.47
N ILE A 192 -3.56 -2.56 -17.63
CA ILE A 192 -4.73 -3.25 -17.09
C ILE A 192 -5.55 -2.30 -16.22
N LEU A 193 -4.90 -1.55 -15.34
CA LEU A 193 -5.62 -0.62 -14.47
C LEU A 193 -6.27 0.53 -15.23
N ALA A 194 -5.63 1.02 -16.31
CA ALA A 194 -6.22 2.02 -17.19
C ALA A 194 -7.54 1.55 -17.83
N ALA A 195 -7.72 0.24 -18.00
CA ALA A 195 -8.93 -0.34 -18.56
C ALA A 195 -10.08 -0.49 -17.56
N VAL A 196 -9.80 -0.44 -16.25
CA VAL A 196 -10.81 -0.57 -15.17
C VAL A 196 -11.07 0.76 -14.44
N ARG A 197 -10.31 1.81 -14.71
CA ARG A 197 -10.52 3.18 -14.25
C ARG A 197 -11.69 3.84 -14.98
#